data_8c6d08fdc9b487a6b12179224aa8e214
#
_entry.id   8c6d08fdc9b487a6b12179224aa8e214
#
_cell.length_a   1.000
_cell.length_b   1.000
_cell.length_c   1.000
_cell.angle_alpha   90.00
_cell.angle_beta   90.00
_cell.angle_gamma   90.00
#
_symmetry.space_group_name_H-M   'P 1'
#
loop_
_entity.id
_entity.type
_entity.pdbx_description
1 polymer ?
#
loop_
_entity_poly.entity_id
_entity_poly.type
_entity_poly.pdbx_seq_one_letter_code
_entity_poly.pdbx_strand_id
1 'polypeptide(L)'
;MPNSKPTFKPHYDNFIGGQFVPPVKGAYFDNISPIDGKVFTKAARSGKEDIELALDAAHTAFATWSKTSPTYRSGILNKIADVIEANLQNLAVIETIDNGKPIRESVNVDLPLCIDHFRYFASVIRAEEGTISEHDENTVSICLHEPIGVVGQIIPWNFPLLMATWKMAPALAAGCCVVLKPAEQTPTSIICLMELLKDILPAGVLNIVTGFGPEAGKPLAQSPRISKVTFTGETTTGRLIMQYASENLIPVTLELGGKSPNIFFPSVADADDDFFDKAIEGAVMFAVNQGEVCTCPSRILVHESIYDKFMGKVVERTKAIKMGNPLDSSTMMGAQASNDQYEKIKSYLKLGKEEGAEVLCGGEIKKSDGDLAGGFYIQPTIFKGHNKMRIFQEEIFGP
;
A
#
# COMPACT_ATOMS: atom_id res chain seq x y z
N MET A 1 -0.74 -12.98 20.61
CA MET A 1 -0.29 -13.52 19.31
C MET A 1 -1.02 -14.83 19.06
N PRO A 2 -1.40 -15.16 17.80
CA PRO A 2 -1.95 -16.47 17.51
C PRO A 2 -0.92 -17.53 17.90
N ASN A 3 -1.38 -18.63 18.52
CA ASN A 3 -0.52 -19.71 19.05
C ASN A 3 0.17 -20.56 17.95
N SER A 4 -0.03 -20.25 16.67
CA SER A 4 0.59 -20.94 15.53
C SER A 4 0.82 -19.97 14.36
N LYS A 5 1.94 -20.13 13.65
CA LYS A 5 2.14 -19.47 12.36
C LYS A 5 1.04 -19.90 11.39
N PRO A 6 0.53 -18.99 10.53
CA PRO A 6 -0.43 -19.37 9.50
C PRO A 6 0.20 -20.42 8.58
N THR A 7 -0.62 -21.37 8.14
CA THR A 7 -0.20 -22.36 7.14
C THR A 7 -0.52 -21.81 5.77
N PHE A 8 0.48 -21.60 4.94
CA PHE A 8 0.32 -21.15 3.56
C PHE A 8 0.08 -22.36 2.64
N LYS A 9 -0.73 -22.13 1.60
CA LYS A 9 -0.88 -23.10 0.51
C LYS A 9 0.41 -23.16 -0.33
N PRO A 10 0.68 -24.24 -1.05
CA PRO A 10 1.81 -24.32 -1.98
C PRO A 10 1.76 -23.24 -3.07
N HIS A 11 0.54 -22.84 -3.49
CA HIS A 11 0.28 -21.73 -4.40
C HIS A 11 -1.12 -21.16 -4.17
N TYR A 12 -1.31 -19.93 -4.63
CA TYR A 12 -2.58 -19.23 -4.64
C TYR A 12 -2.97 -18.85 -6.06
N ASP A 13 -4.23 -19.09 -6.38
CA ASP A 13 -4.88 -18.77 -7.65
C ASP A 13 -5.42 -17.33 -7.67
N ASN A 14 -5.82 -16.85 -8.83
CA ASN A 14 -6.60 -15.61 -8.96
C ASN A 14 -7.98 -15.78 -8.29
N PHE A 15 -8.55 -14.68 -7.81
CA PHE A 15 -9.95 -14.66 -7.36
C PHE A 15 -10.80 -13.96 -8.41
N ILE A 16 -11.58 -14.73 -9.20
CA ILE A 16 -12.37 -14.22 -10.32
C ILE A 16 -13.79 -14.81 -10.25
N GLY A 17 -14.80 -13.95 -10.40
CA GLY A 17 -16.19 -14.39 -10.41
C GLY A 17 -16.65 -15.06 -9.13
N GLY A 18 -16.04 -14.72 -7.98
CA GLY A 18 -16.34 -15.28 -6.67
C GLY A 18 -15.64 -16.62 -6.38
N GLN A 19 -14.72 -17.07 -7.23
CA GLN A 19 -14.01 -18.34 -7.12
C GLN A 19 -12.51 -18.18 -7.29
N PHE A 20 -11.74 -19.13 -6.78
CA PHE A 20 -10.30 -19.23 -7.04
C PHE A 20 -10.09 -19.98 -8.34
N VAL A 21 -9.44 -19.31 -9.31
CA VAL A 21 -9.25 -19.77 -10.68
C VAL A 21 -7.76 -19.80 -11.01
N PRO A 22 -7.22 -20.94 -11.44
CA PRO A 22 -5.82 -21.02 -11.88
C PRO A 22 -5.54 -20.04 -13.02
N PRO A 23 -4.31 -19.52 -13.14
CA PRO A 23 -3.94 -18.68 -14.27
C PRO A 23 -4.06 -19.44 -15.59
N VAL A 24 -4.56 -18.79 -16.63
CA VAL A 24 -4.85 -19.43 -17.94
C VAL A 24 -3.64 -20.20 -18.50
N LYS A 25 -2.43 -19.67 -18.29
CA LYS A 25 -1.18 -20.32 -18.74
C LYS A 25 -0.63 -21.35 -17.75
N GLY A 26 -1.30 -21.59 -16.62
CA GLY A 26 -0.84 -22.51 -15.59
C GLY A 26 0.49 -22.12 -14.92
N ALA A 27 0.91 -20.86 -15.07
CA ALA A 27 2.20 -20.37 -14.56
C ALA A 27 2.03 -19.70 -13.18
N TYR A 28 3.02 -19.92 -12.32
CA TYR A 28 3.09 -19.30 -10.98
C TYR A 28 4.48 -18.69 -10.79
N PHE A 29 4.57 -17.68 -9.93
CA PHE A 29 5.85 -17.10 -9.52
C PHE A 29 6.03 -17.25 -8.00
N ASP A 30 7.29 -17.30 -7.58
CA ASP A 30 7.64 -17.45 -6.18
C ASP A 30 7.31 -16.17 -5.42
N ASN A 31 6.63 -16.30 -4.27
CA ASN A 31 6.49 -15.24 -3.30
C ASN A 31 7.51 -15.45 -2.18
N ILE A 32 8.39 -14.46 -2.02
CA ILE A 32 9.56 -14.53 -1.13
C ILE A 32 9.26 -13.67 0.10
N SER A 33 9.37 -14.26 1.29
CA SER A 33 9.31 -13.47 2.52
C SER A 33 10.59 -12.64 2.66
N PRO A 34 10.49 -11.32 2.82
CA PRO A 34 11.66 -10.48 3.04
C PRO A 34 12.33 -10.69 4.40
N ILE A 35 11.67 -11.40 5.32
CA ILE A 35 12.16 -11.69 6.66
C ILE A 35 13.43 -12.55 6.62
N ASP A 36 13.43 -13.56 5.74
CA ASP A 36 14.53 -14.55 5.64
C ASP A 36 14.97 -14.83 4.21
N GLY A 37 14.38 -14.15 3.22
CA GLY A 37 14.68 -14.31 1.80
C GLY A 37 14.21 -15.62 1.20
N LYS A 38 13.34 -16.38 1.87
CA LYS A 38 12.87 -17.69 1.41
C LYS A 38 11.49 -17.61 0.76
N VAL A 39 11.29 -18.50 -0.21
CA VAL A 39 9.96 -18.73 -0.80
C VAL A 39 9.06 -19.38 0.25
N PHE A 40 7.93 -18.76 0.56
CA PHE A 40 6.95 -19.31 1.49
C PHE A 40 5.66 -19.78 0.80
N THR A 41 5.38 -19.27 -0.41
CA THR A 41 4.29 -19.70 -1.28
C THR A 41 4.56 -19.25 -2.71
N LYS A 42 3.60 -19.52 -3.61
CA LYS A 42 3.58 -19.01 -4.99
C LYS A 42 2.27 -18.30 -5.27
N ALA A 43 2.29 -17.35 -6.20
CA ALA A 43 1.10 -16.67 -6.70
C ALA A 43 0.92 -16.86 -8.21
N ALA A 44 -0.30 -16.74 -8.70
CA ALA A 44 -0.61 -16.90 -10.11
C ALA A 44 0.13 -15.86 -10.96
N ARG A 45 0.83 -16.31 -12.02
CA ARG A 45 1.46 -15.45 -13.03
C ARG A 45 0.49 -15.24 -14.17
N SER A 46 -0.35 -14.25 -14.01
CA SER A 46 -1.43 -13.95 -14.93
C SER A 46 -0.99 -13.02 -16.06
N GLY A 47 -1.73 -13.10 -17.17
CA GLY A 47 -1.53 -12.26 -18.32
C GLY A 47 -2.82 -11.56 -18.75
N LYS A 48 -2.84 -11.12 -20.02
CA LYS A 48 -3.99 -10.45 -20.62
C LYS A 48 -5.25 -11.31 -20.58
N GLU A 49 -5.12 -12.61 -20.81
CA GLU A 49 -6.22 -13.57 -20.83
C GLU A 49 -6.94 -13.63 -19.48
N ASP A 50 -6.20 -13.63 -18.38
CA ASP A 50 -6.74 -13.62 -17.02
C ASP A 50 -7.46 -12.30 -16.70
N ILE A 51 -6.91 -11.18 -17.17
CA ILE A 51 -7.55 -9.85 -17.05
C ILE A 51 -8.88 -9.84 -17.82
N GLU A 52 -8.95 -10.39 -19.02
CA GLU A 52 -10.20 -10.48 -19.78
C GLU A 52 -11.26 -11.33 -19.05
N LEU A 53 -10.88 -12.47 -18.46
CA LEU A 53 -11.79 -13.27 -17.63
C LEU A 53 -12.33 -12.48 -16.43
N ALA A 54 -11.47 -11.72 -15.76
CA ALA A 54 -11.87 -10.88 -14.64
C ALA A 54 -12.81 -9.75 -15.08
N LEU A 55 -12.56 -9.15 -16.24
CA LEU A 55 -13.43 -8.13 -16.83
C LEU A 55 -14.79 -8.71 -17.23
N ASP A 56 -14.86 -9.92 -17.80
CA ASP A 56 -16.11 -10.61 -18.11
C ASP A 56 -16.97 -10.81 -16.86
N ALA A 57 -16.35 -11.31 -15.79
CA ALA A 57 -17.01 -11.50 -14.50
C ALA A 57 -17.50 -10.16 -13.91
N ALA A 58 -16.66 -9.11 -13.98
CA ALA A 58 -16.98 -7.79 -13.45
C ALA A 58 -18.15 -7.13 -14.22
N HIS A 59 -18.16 -7.20 -15.56
CA HIS A 59 -19.25 -6.67 -16.37
C HIS A 59 -20.56 -7.42 -16.15
N THR A 60 -20.50 -8.74 -16.01
CA THR A 60 -21.68 -9.55 -15.66
C THR A 60 -22.27 -9.11 -14.31
N ALA A 61 -21.43 -8.94 -13.30
CA ALA A 61 -21.85 -8.50 -11.98
C ALA A 61 -22.39 -7.06 -11.98
N PHE A 62 -21.80 -6.17 -12.76
CA PHE A 62 -22.18 -4.76 -12.83
C PHE A 62 -23.65 -4.55 -13.20
N ALA A 63 -24.21 -5.39 -14.07
CA ALA A 63 -25.60 -5.32 -14.50
C ALA A 63 -26.61 -5.34 -13.34
N THR A 64 -26.25 -5.97 -12.22
CA THR A 64 -27.07 -6.08 -11.02
C THR A 64 -26.53 -5.25 -9.86
N TRP A 65 -25.21 -5.28 -9.62
CA TRP A 65 -24.57 -4.57 -8.52
C TRP A 65 -24.79 -3.06 -8.58
N SER A 66 -24.67 -2.44 -9.75
CA SER A 66 -24.88 -1.01 -9.97
C SER A 66 -26.29 -0.52 -9.60
N LYS A 67 -27.27 -1.41 -9.58
CA LYS A 67 -28.67 -1.12 -9.27
C LYS A 67 -29.04 -1.39 -7.82
N THR A 68 -28.09 -1.88 -7.01
CA THR A 68 -28.32 -2.11 -5.58
C THR A 68 -28.46 -0.81 -4.83
N SER A 69 -29.26 -0.81 -3.76
CA SER A 69 -29.45 0.38 -2.93
C SER A 69 -28.16 0.73 -2.15
N PRO A 70 -27.95 2.03 -1.83
CA PRO A 70 -26.86 2.43 -0.92
C PRO A 70 -26.90 1.68 0.42
N THR A 71 -28.08 1.41 0.97
CA THR A 71 -28.24 0.63 2.20
C THR A 71 -27.74 -0.80 2.07
N TYR A 72 -28.00 -1.47 0.93
CA TYR A 72 -27.50 -2.81 0.70
C TYR A 72 -25.97 -2.84 0.62
N ARG A 73 -25.37 -1.92 -0.16
CA ARG A 73 -23.90 -1.82 -0.30
C ARG A 73 -23.24 -1.47 1.03
N SER A 74 -23.81 -0.53 1.79
CA SER A 74 -23.38 -0.21 3.16
C SER A 74 -23.34 -1.45 4.06
N GLY A 75 -24.38 -2.29 4.00
CA GLY A 75 -24.43 -3.55 4.76
C GLY A 75 -23.31 -4.53 4.36
N ILE A 76 -22.98 -4.63 3.07
CA ILE A 76 -21.87 -5.47 2.59
C ILE A 76 -20.53 -4.93 3.07
N LEU A 77 -20.27 -3.62 2.97
CA LEU A 77 -19.01 -3.03 3.43
C LEU A 77 -18.81 -3.22 4.95
N ASN A 78 -19.85 -3.07 5.75
CA ASN A 78 -19.76 -3.34 7.19
C ASN A 78 -19.43 -4.80 7.47
N LYS A 79 -20.03 -5.76 6.74
CA LYS A 79 -19.68 -7.18 6.88
C LYS A 79 -18.22 -7.46 6.51
N ILE A 80 -17.67 -6.78 5.50
CA ILE A 80 -16.24 -6.88 5.18
C ILE A 80 -15.39 -6.39 6.35
N ALA A 81 -15.73 -5.22 6.92
CA ALA A 81 -15.06 -4.69 8.09
C ALA A 81 -15.11 -5.65 9.29
N ASP A 82 -16.27 -6.24 9.57
CA ASP A 82 -16.46 -7.20 10.67
C ASP A 82 -15.61 -8.45 10.48
N VAL A 83 -15.49 -8.97 9.24
CA VAL A 83 -14.62 -10.11 8.93
C VAL A 83 -13.16 -9.79 9.10
N ILE A 84 -12.70 -8.61 8.67
CA ILE A 84 -11.32 -8.17 8.87
C ILE A 84 -11.04 -8.06 10.37
N GLU A 85 -11.93 -7.45 11.14
CA GLU A 85 -11.81 -7.28 12.59
C GLU A 85 -11.74 -8.64 13.32
N ALA A 86 -12.63 -9.57 12.98
CA ALA A 86 -12.65 -10.92 13.55
C ALA A 86 -11.39 -11.72 13.24
N ASN A 87 -10.68 -11.42 12.15
CA ASN A 87 -9.47 -12.12 11.70
C ASN A 87 -8.21 -11.26 11.78
N LEU A 88 -8.25 -10.11 12.48
CA LEU A 88 -7.20 -9.11 12.52
C LEU A 88 -5.83 -9.70 12.81
N GLN A 89 -5.69 -10.49 13.85
CA GLN A 89 -4.41 -11.06 14.27
C GLN A 89 -3.80 -12.00 13.21
N ASN A 90 -4.63 -12.80 12.55
CA ASN A 90 -4.16 -13.73 11.52
C ASN A 90 -3.76 -12.96 10.25
N LEU A 91 -4.58 -12.02 9.80
CA LEU A 91 -4.28 -11.17 8.65
C LEU A 91 -3.02 -10.33 8.87
N ALA A 92 -2.82 -9.80 10.08
CA ALA A 92 -1.63 -9.03 10.43
C ALA A 92 -0.35 -9.88 10.35
N VAL A 93 -0.39 -11.15 10.79
CA VAL A 93 0.75 -12.06 10.64
C VAL A 93 1.04 -12.36 9.18
N ILE A 94 0.00 -12.60 8.36
CA ILE A 94 0.15 -12.82 6.92
C ILE A 94 0.77 -11.58 6.25
N GLU A 95 0.24 -10.39 6.54
CA GLU A 95 0.75 -9.10 6.01
C GLU A 95 2.22 -8.89 6.37
N THR A 96 2.60 -9.19 7.64
CA THR A 96 3.98 -9.09 8.11
C THR A 96 4.93 -10.07 7.41
N ILE A 97 4.49 -11.30 7.16
CA ILE A 97 5.31 -12.30 6.46
C ILE A 97 5.49 -11.93 4.98
N ASP A 98 4.43 -11.42 4.36
CA ASP A 98 4.40 -11.05 2.95
C ASP A 98 5.21 -9.78 2.65
N ASN A 99 5.14 -8.77 3.54
CA ASN A 99 5.74 -7.45 3.33
C ASN A 99 7.07 -7.22 4.07
N GLY A 100 7.27 -7.86 5.24
CA GLY A 100 8.45 -7.63 6.11
C GLY A 100 8.28 -6.57 7.18
N LYS A 101 7.18 -5.83 7.22
CA LYS A 101 6.91 -4.81 8.25
C LYS A 101 6.73 -5.41 9.65
N PRO A 102 6.99 -4.65 10.72
CA PRO A 102 6.77 -5.13 12.09
C PRO A 102 5.30 -5.46 12.34
N ILE A 103 5.04 -6.58 13.00
CA ILE A 103 3.69 -7.02 13.38
C ILE A 103 2.93 -5.96 14.19
N ARG A 104 3.64 -5.14 14.96
CA ARG A 104 3.05 -4.03 15.71
C ARG A 104 2.37 -2.99 14.80
N GLU A 105 2.89 -2.77 13.60
CA GLU A 105 2.32 -1.85 12.62
C GLU A 105 1.11 -2.47 11.93
N SER A 106 1.22 -3.73 11.50
CA SER A 106 0.09 -4.45 10.91
C SER A 106 -1.11 -4.53 11.87
N VAL A 107 -0.86 -4.82 13.16
CA VAL A 107 -1.92 -4.96 14.18
C VAL A 107 -2.51 -3.63 14.61
N ASN A 108 -1.67 -2.59 14.81
CA ASN A 108 -2.12 -1.35 15.45
C ASN A 108 -2.42 -0.22 14.43
N VAL A 109 -2.00 -0.36 13.18
CA VAL A 109 -2.16 0.67 12.14
C VAL A 109 -2.90 0.11 10.92
N ASP A 110 -2.29 -0.81 10.18
CA ASP A 110 -2.78 -1.21 8.85
C ASP A 110 -4.17 -1.82 8.90
N LEU A 111 -4.37 -2.86 9.71
CA LEU A 111 -5.64 -3.57 9.78
C LEU A 111 -6.75 -2.71 10.43
N PRO A 112 -6.50 -1.97 11.53
CA PRO A 112 -7.48 -1.01 12.06
C PRO A 112 -7.91 0.04 11.04
N LEU A 113 -6.97 0.58 10.24
CA LEU A 113 -7.31 1.52 9.17
C LEU A 113 -8.11 0.86 8.03
N CYS A 114 -7.84 -0.40 7.69
CA CYS A 114 -8.66 -1.15 6.75
C CYS A 114 -10.12 -1.25 7.24
N ILE A 115 -10.32 -1.60 8.51
CA ILE A 115 -11.64 -1.71 9.13
C ILE A 115 -12.35 -0.35 9.11
N ASP A 116 -11.67 0.70 9.54
CA ASP A 116 -12.21 2.06 9.60
C ASP A 116 -12.64 2.56 8.21
N HIS A 117 -11.81 2.36 7.16
CA HIS A 117 -12.13 2.78 5.80
C HIS A 117 -13.38 2.09 5.26
N PHE A 118 -13.54 0.79 5.45
CA PHE A 118 -14.78 0.11 5.03
C PHE A 118 -15.99 0.65 5.77
N ARG A 119 -15.90 0.90 7.08
CA ARG A 119 -16.98 1.48 7.89
C ARG A 119 -17.26 2.93 7.50
N TYR A 120 -16.22 3.71 7.21
CA TYR A 120 -16.36 5.08 6.73
C TYR A 120 -17.17 5.13 5.44
N PHE A 121 -16.78 4.39 4.40
CA PHE A 121 -17.49 4.38 3.13
C PHE A 121 -18.86 3.70 3.19
N ALA A 122 -19.07 2.76 4.10
CA ALA A 122 -20.38 2.22 4.40
C ALA A 122 -21.35 3.31 4.97
N SER A 123 -20.80 4.25 5.72
CA SER A 123 -21.57 5.38 6.30
C SER A 123 -21.79 6.48 5.26
N VAL A 124 -20.73 6.91 4.56
CA VAL A 124 -20.77 8.01 3.59
C VAL A 124 -21.77 7.74 2.47
N ILE A 125 -21.81 6.52 1.91
CA ILE A 125 -22.72 6.22 0.81
C ILE A 125 -24.19 6.35 1.17
N ARG A 126 -24.55 6.28 2.45
CA ARG A 126 -25.91 6.48 2.91
C ARG A 126 -26.29 7.96 3.09
N ALA A 127 -25.29 8.83 3.16
CA ALA A 127 -25.45 10.27 3.27
C ALA A 127 -25.22 10.98 1.91
N GLU A 128 -24.90 10.22 0.85
CA GLU A 128 -24.72 10.76 -0.49
C GLU A 128 -26.02 11.26 -1.06
N GLU A 129 -26.05 12.53 -1.46
CA GLU A 129 -27.21 13.21 -1.99
C GLU A 129 -26.93 13.79 -3.36
N GLY A 130 -27.95 13.86 -4.21
CA GLY A 130 -27.94 14.64 -5.44
C GLY A 130 -28.31 16.11 -5.19
N THR A 131 -28.30 16.92 -6.24
CA THR A 131 -28.73 18.31 -6.16
C THR A 131 -29.89 18.60 -7.11
N ILE A 132 -30.74 19.56 -6.73
CA ILE A 132 -31.77 20.13 -7.56
C ILE A 132 -31.52 21.65 -7.68
N SER A 133 -31.62 22.18 -8.88
CA SER A 133 -31.50 23.63 -9.14
C SER A 133 -32.63 24.08 -10.05
N GLU A 134 -33.31 25.18 -9.68
CA GLU A 134 -34.24 25.88 -10.55
C GLU A 134 -33.49 26.85 -11.45
N HIS A 135 -33.70 26.77 -12.76
CA HIS A 135 -33.15 27.73 -13.72
C HIS A 135 -34.12 28.87 -13.99
N ASP A 136 -35.40 28.53 -14.12
CA ASP A 136 -36.51 29.45 -14.27
C ASP A 136 -37.84 28.76 -13.83
N GLU A 137 -38.96 29.45 -13.99
CA GLU A 137 -40.28 28.92 -13.57
C GLU A 137 -40.71 27.62 -14.26
N ASN A 138 -40.10 27.25 -15.36
CA ASN A 138 -40.43 26.07 -16.19
C ASN A 138 -39.34 25.03 -16.24
N THR A 139 -38.15 25.30 -15.68
CA THR A 139 -36.97 24.45 -15.86
C THR A 139 -36.26 24.14 -14.53
N VAL A 140 -36.15 22.87 -14.23
CA VAL A 140 -35.31 22.34 -13.11
C VAL A 140 -34.20 21.45 -13.63
N SER A 141 -33.03 21.53 -13.00
CA SER A 141 -31.91 20.60 -13.21
C SER A 141 -31.78 19.67 -12.01
N ILE A 142 -31.64 18.37 -12.27
CA ILE A 142 -31.43 17.35 -11.24
C ILE A 142 -30.07 16.69 -11.53
N CYS A 143 -29.18 16.68 -10.52
CA CYS A 143 -27.90 15.96 -10.59
C CYS A 143 -27.99 14.70 -9.74
N LEU A 144 -27.74 13.55 -10.35
CA LEU A 144 -27.69 12.25 -9.70
C LEU A 144 -26.27 11.67 -9.83
N HIS A 145 -25.80 11.00 -8.79
CA HIS A 145 -24.54 10.26 -8.81
C HIS A 145 -24.80 8.80 -9.18
N GLU A 146 -24.14 8.33 -10.22
CA GLU A 146 -24.30 6.97 -10.72
C GLU A 146 -22.94 6.22 -10.74
N PRO A 147 -22.96 4.87 -10.55
CA PRO A 147 -21.75 4.06 -10.72
C PRO A 147 -21.16 4.20 -12.12
N ILE A 148 -19.86 4.45 -12.24
CA ILE A 148 -19.20 4.70 -13.53
C ILE A 148 -18.92 3.42 -14.35
N GLY A 149 -18.97 2.24 -13.73
CA GLY A 149 -18.73 0.97 -14.43
C GLY A 149 -17.76 0.05 -13.71
N VAL A 150 -16.97 -0.68 -14.49
CA VAL A 150 -15.87 -1.52 -14.03
C VAL A 150 -14.62 -0.67 -13.87
N VAL A 151 -13.94 -0.75 -12.72
CA VAL A 151 -12.73 0.01 -12.44
C VAL A 151 -11.51 -0.89 -12.27
N GLY A 152 -10.42 -0.53 -12.96
CA GLY A 152 -9.11 -1.15 -12.80
C GLY A 152 -8.36 -0.53 -11.63
N GLN A 153 -7.83 -1.36 -10.74
CA GLN A 153 -7.07 -0.92 -9.57
C GLN A 153 -5.72 -1.60 -9.53
N ILE A 154 -4.64 -0.83 -9.38
CA ILE A 154 -3.28 -1.33 -9.29
C ILE A 154 -2.66 -0.73 -8.03
N ILE A 155 -2.19 -1.60 -7.13
CA ILE A 155 -1.70 -1.21 -5.81
C ILE A 155 -0.23 -1.56 -5.62
N PRO A 156 0.48 -0.79 -4.77
CA PRO A 156 1.89 -1.04 -4.42
C PRO A 156 2.01 -2.11 -3.33
N TRP A 157 3.26 -2.39 -3.00
CA TRP A 157 3.65 -3.43 -2.05
C TRP A 157 3.86 -2.94 -0.60
N ASN A 158 3.91 -1.63 -0.35
CA ASN A 158 4.30 -1.11 0.97
C ASN A 158 3.20 -1.17 2.05
N PHE A 159 1.92 -1.14 1.65
CA PHE A 159 0.75 -1.34 2.51
C PHE A 159 -0.29 -2.19 1.78
N PRO A 160 -0.05 -3.49 1.57
CA PRO A 160 -0.84 -4.32 0.66
C PRO A 160 -2.35 -4.26 0.93
N LEU A 161 -2.80 -4.65 2.12
CA LEU A 161 -4.23 -4.65 2.46
C LEU A 161 -4.82 -3.24 2.57
N LEU A 162 -4.06 -2.29 3.13
CA LEU A 162 -4.54 -0.92 3.29
C LEU A 162 -4.72 -0.22 1.94
N MET A 163 -3.77 -0.35 1.01
CA MET A 163 -3.88 0.23 -0.34
C MET A 163 -4.97 -0.43 -1.18
N ALA A 164 -5.20 -1.73 -1.00
CA ALA A 164 -6.34 -2.42 -1.57
C ALA A 164 -7.65 -1.83 -1.03
N THR A 165 -7.77 -1.69 0.29
CA THR A 165 -8.94 -1.15 0.97
C THR A 165 -9.26 0.28 0.51
N TRP A 166 -8.27 1.16 0.43
CA TRP A 166 -8.44 2.56 0.00
C TRP A 166 -9.05 2.69 -1.39
N LYS A 167 -8.85 1.69 -2.24
CA LYS A 167 -9.41 1.66 -3.60
C LYS A 167 -10.71 0.86 -3.68
N MET A 168 -10.78 -0.29 -3.00
CA MET A 168 -11.97 -1.14 -3.03
C MET A 168 -13.17 -0.51 -2.32
N ALA A 169 -12.97 0.04 -1.11
CA ALA A 169 -14.08 0.53 -0.31
C ALA A 169 -14.90 1.62 -1.01
N PRO A 170 -14.31 2.73 -1.53
CA PRO A 170 -15.08 3.75 -2.25
C PRO A 170 -15.70 3.24 -3.55
N ALA A 171 -15.00 2.38 -4.30
CA ALA A 171 -15.52 1.85 -5.56
C ALA A 171 -16.75 0.95 -5.35
N LEU A 172 -16.68 0.06 -4.36
CA LEU A 172 -17.79 -0.82 -4.00
C LEU A 172 -18.97 -0.01 -3.41
N ALA A 173 -18.68 0.97 -2.55
CA ALA A 173 -19.70 1.88 -2.02
C ALA A 173 -20.46 2.60 -3.14
N ALA A 174 -19.74 3.12 -4.13
CA ALA A 174 -20.33 3.80 -5.29
C ALA A 174 -21.11 2.87 -6.22
N GLY A 175 -21.03 1.54 -6.06
CA GLY A 175 -21.72 0.56 -6.92
C GLY A 175 -20.93 0.16 -8.16
N CYS A 176 -19.61 0.45 -8.21
CA CYS A 176 -18.71 -0.03 -9.25
C CYS A 176 -18.28 -1.46 -8.99
N CYS A 177 -17.93 -2.20 -10.04
CA CYS A 177 -17.23 -3.48 -9.93
C CYS A 177 -15.72 -3.29 -10.12
N VAL A 178 -14.92 -4.16 -9.52
CA VAL A 178 -13.48 -3.98 -9.39
C VAL A 178 -12.71 -5.14 -10.00
N VAL A 179 -11.67 -4.82 -10.77
CA VAL A 179 -10.56 -5.71 -11.10
C VAL A 179 -9.30 -5.12 -10.48
N LEU A 180 -8.75 -5.78 -9.48
CA LEU A 180 -7.58 -5.32 -8.72
C LEU A 180 -6.37 -6.19 -9.00
N LYS A 181 -5.23 -5.56 -9.33
CA LYS A 181 -3.91 -6.18 -9.43
C LYS A 181 -3.05 -5.74 -8.24
N PRO A 182 -2.74 -6.64 -7.29
CA PRO A 182 -1.76 -6.35 -6.24
C PRO A 182 -0.34 -6.32 -6.81
N ALA A 183 0.59 -5.75 -6.04
CA ALA A 183 2.01 -5.85 -6.36
C ALA A 183 2.47 -7.31 -6.34
N GLU A 184 3.39 -7.66 -7.25
CA GLU A 184 3.97 -9.01 -7.32
C GLU A 184 4.82 -9.35 -6.10
N GLN A 185 5.31 -8.37 -5.37
CA GLN A 185 6.10 -8.57 -4.15
C GLN A 185 5.25 -9.02 -2.96
N THR A 186 3.96 -8.60 -2.91
CA THR A 186 3.09 -8.80 -1.75
C THR A 186 1.65 -9.19 -2.16
N PRO A 187 1.48 -10.30 -2.88
CA PRO A 187 0.16 -10.69 -3.39
C PRO A 187 -0.66 -11.50 -2.38
N THR A 188 -0.02 -12.07 -1.34
CA THR A 188 -0.64 -13.15 -0.54
C THR A 188 -1.69 -12.63 0.42
N SER A 189 -1.48 -11.50 1.08
CA SER A 189 -2.40 -11.01 2.10
C SER A 189 -3.80 -10.69 1.52
N ILE A 190 -3.88 -10.08 0.32
CA ILE A 190 -5.16 -9.80 -0.32
C ILE A 190 -5.88 -11.07 -0.78
N ILE A 191 -5.16 -12.06 -1.28
CA ILE A 191 -5.75 -13.35 -1.68
C ILE A 191 -6.27 -14.10 -0.46
N CYS A 192 -5.53 -14.12 0.65
CA CYS A 192 -6.02 -14.70 1.90
C CYS A 192 -7.26 -13.97 2.46
N LEU A 193 -7.35 -12.64 2.27
CA LEU A 193 -8.57 -11.91 2.59
C LEU A 193 -9.74 -12.39 1.72
N MET A 194 -9.53 -12.68 0.43
CA MET A 194 -10.61 -13.21 -0.43
C MET A 194 -11.12 -14.58 0.02
N GLU A 195 -10.29 -15.41 0.65
CA GLU A 195 -10.76 -16.68 1.24
C GLU A 195 -11.82 -16.46 2.32
N LEU A 196 -11.73 -15.35 3.05
CA LEU A 196 -12.69 -14.98 4.09
C LEU A 196 -13.93 -14.24 3.53
N LEU A 197 -13.80 -13.58 2.39
CA LEU A 197 -14.84 -12.71 1.82
C LEU A 197 -15.66 -13.37 0.70
N LYS A 198 -15.27 -14.53 0.20
CA LYS A 198 -15.86 -15.19 -1.00
C LYS A 198 -17.37 -15.36 -0.95
N ASP A 199 -17.94 -15.55 0.25
CA ASP A 199 -19.37 -15.77 0.45
C ASP A 199 -20.12 -14.48 0.88
N ILE A 200 -19.44 -13.33 0.94
CA ILE A 200 -20.00 -12.04 1.37
C ILE A 200 -20.34 -11.17 0.17
N LEU A 201 -19.41 -11.08 -0.78
CA LEU A 201 -19.59 -10.30 -2.01
C LEU A 201 -20.30 -11.12 -3.08
N PRO A 202 -21.23 -10.52 -3.83
CA PRO A 202 -21.77 -11.18 -5.02
C PRO A 202 -20.63 -11.49 -6.01
N ALA A 203 -20.75 -12.65 -6.67
CA ALA A 203 -19.76 -13.12 -7.64
C ALA A 203 -19.45 -12.07 -8.72
N GLY A 204 -18.16 -11.80 -8.97
CA GLY A 204 -17.68 -10.85 -9.97
C GLY A 204 -17.66 -9.37 -9.55
N VAL A 205 -18.25 -9.00 -8.42
CA VAL A 205 -18.21 -7.61 -7.92
C VAL A 205 -16.78 -7.17 -7.59
N LEU A 206 -15.98 -8.08 -7.06
CA LEU A 206 -14.55 -7.90 -6.79
C LEU A 206 -13.77 -9.06 -7.39
N ASN A 207 -12.73 -8.74 -8.17
CA ASN A 207 -11.86 -9.71 -8.81
C ASN A 207 -10.40 -9.33 -8.53
N ILE A 208 -9.57 -10.29 -8.13
CA ILE A 208 -8.16 -10.12 -7.85
C ILE A 208 -7.34 -10.95 -8.83
N VAL A 209 -6.49 -10.28 -9.61
CA VAL A 209 -5.61 -10.92 -10.58
C VAL A 209 -4.16 -10.61 -10.23
N THR A 210 -3.40 -11.63 -9.82
CA THR A 210 -1.98 -11.52 -9.49
C THR A 210 -1.12 -11.66 -10.76
N GLY A 211 0.07 -11.04 -10.76
CA GLY A 211 0.98 -11.08 -11.91
C GLY A 211 1.85 -9.84 -11.99
N PHE A 212 2.76 -9.84 -12.95
CA PHE A 212 3.72 -8.75 -13.14
C PHE A 212 3.10 -7.53 -13.83
N GLY A 213 3.70 -6.36 -13.58
CA GLY A 213 3.25 -5.08 -14.16
C GLY A 213 3.05 -5.13 -15.67
N PRO A 214 4.05 -5.54 -16.49
CA PRO A 214 3.93 -5.62 -17.95
C PRO A 214 2.93 -6.68 -18.43
N GLU A 215 2.72 -7.78 -17.69
CA GLU A 215 1.93 -8.93 -18.12
C GLU A 215 0.42 -8.80 -17.78
N ALA A 216 0.12 -8.29 -16.59
CA ALA A 216 -1.26 -8.13 -16.09
C ALA A 216 -1.65 -6.65 -15.88
N GLY A 217 -0.73 -5.81 -15.35
CA GLY A 217 -1.01 -4.41 -15.06
C GLY A 217 -1.23 -3.56 -16.31
N LYS A 218 -0.36 -3.69 -17.31
CA LYS A 218 -0.49 -2.98 -18.59
C LYS A 218 -1.79 -3.35 -19.33
N PRO A 219 -2.14 -4.63 -19.55
CA PRO A 219 -3.41 -4.99 -20.15
C PRO A 219 -4.64 -4.44 -19.41
N LEU A 220 -4.60 -4.42 -18.07
CA LEU A 220 -5.68 -3.82 -17.29
C LEU A 220 -5.79 -2.31 -17.52
N ALA A 221 -4.67 -1.57 -17.41
CA ALA A 221 -4.66 -0.11 -17.56
C ALA A 221 -4.99 0.36 -18.99
N GLN A 222 -4.74 -0.47 -19.99
CA GLN A 222 -4.96 -0.21 -21.41
C GLN A 222 -6.33 -0.71 -21.91
N SER A 223 -7.09 -1.42 -21.07
CA SER A 223 -8.32 -2.04 -21.51
C SER A 223 -9.43 -1.03 -21.79
N PRO A 224 -10.05 -1.01 -23.00
CA PRO A 224 -11.21 -0.16 -23.27
C PRO A 224 -12.47 -0.57 -22.48
N ARG A 225 -12.38 -1.65 -21.71
CA ARG A 225 -13.49 -2.22 -20.95
C ARG A 225 -13.54 -1.70 -19.50
N ILE A 226 -12.58 -0.84 -19.07
CA ILE A 226 -12.66 -0.18 -17.78
C ILE A 226 -13.06 1.28 -17.92
N SER A 227 -13.86 1.76 -16.97
CA SER A 227 -14.33 3.15 -16.93
C SER A 227 -13.36 4.10 -16.22
N LYS A 228 -12.42 3.56 -15.44
CA LYS A 228 -11.40 4.30 -14.72
C LYS A 228 -10.27 3.35 -14.31
N VAL A 229 -9.04 3.87 -14.28
CA VAL A 229 -7.92 3.20 -13.61
C VAL A 229 -7.45 4.02 -12.42
N THR A 230 -7.18 3.35 -11.29
CA THR A 230 -6.53 3.95 -10.14
C THR A 230 -5.22 3.23 -9.87
N PHE A 231 -4.16 3.98 -9.74
CA PHE A 231 -2.81 3.50 -9.50
C PHE A 231 -2.21 4.16 -8.27
N THR A 232 -1.56 3.37 -7.43
CA THR A 232 -0.64 3.87 -6.40
C THR A 232 0.68 3.16 -6.57
N GLY A 233 1.79 3.91 -6.61
CA GLY A 233 3.12 3.35 -6.77
C GLY A 233 4.17 4.37 -7.18
N GLU A 234 5.24 3.88 -7.79
CA GLU A 234 6.39 4.67 -8.20
C GLU A 234 6.04 5.60 -9.38
N THR A 235 6.62 6.81 -9.39
CA THR A 235 6.30 7.88 -10.34
C THR A 235 6.54 7.49 -11.81
N THR A 236 7.60 6.73 -12.10
CA THR A 236 7.89 6.27 -13.48
C THR A 236 6.81 5.32 -13.98
N THR A 237 6.37 4.41 -13.12
CA THR A 237 5.25 3.51 -13.43
C THR A 237 3.93 4.29 -13.59
N GLY A 238 3.69 5.32 -12.78
CA GLY A 238 2.53 6.20 -12.93
C GLY A 238 2.46 6.88 -14.29
N ARG A 239 3.59 7.34 -14.83
CA ARG A 239 3.68 7.89 -16.18
C ARG A 239 3.29 6.85 -17.25
N LEU A 240 3.75 5.60 -17.09
CA LEU A 240 3.36 4.50 -17.99
C LEU A 240 1.87 4.21 -17.91
N ILE A 241 1.29 4.19 -16.72
CA ILE A 241 -0.16 4.01 -16.54
C ILE A 241 -0.96 5.10 -17.27
N MET A 242 -0.55 6.37 -17.17
CA MET A 242 -1.19 7.45 -17.95
C MET A 242 -1.08 7.20 -19.45
N GLN A 243 0.10 6.79 -19.94
CA GLN A 243 0.30 6.48 -21.37
C GLN A 243 -0.61 5.34 -21.83
N TYR A 244 -0.74 4.27 -21.05
CA TYR A 244 -1.61 3.14 -21.37
C TYR A 244 -3.09 3.55 -21.38
N ALA A 245 -3.53 4.29 -20.38
CA ALA A 245 -4.90 4.77 -20.26
C ALA A 245 -5.30 5.76 -21.37
N SER A 246 -4.33 6.57 -21.85
CA SER A 246 -4.58 7.58 -22.88
C SER A 246 -5.00 6.99 -24.22
N GLU A 247 -4.65 5.75 -24.56
CA GLU A 247 -5.04 5.09 -25.79
C GLU A 247 -6.57 4.98 -25.94
N ASN A 248 -7.28 4.84 -24.81
CA ASN A 248 -8.75 4.73 -24.78
C ASN A 248 -9.42 5.85 -23.99
N LEU A 249 -8.69 6.97 -23.72
CA LEU A 249 -9.16 8.13 -22.96
C LEU A 249 -9.74 7.76 -21.58
N ILE A 250 -9.15 6.75 -20.93
CA ILE A 250 -9.61 6.26 -19.63
C ILE A 250 -9.17 7.27 -18.54
N PRO A 251 -10.10 7.75 -17.70
CA PRO A 251 -9.79 8.59 -16.56
C PRO A 251 -8.82 7.91 -15.58
N VAL A 252 -7.82 8.65 -15.10
CA VAL A 252 -6.76 8.13 -14.22
C VAL A 252 -6.74 8.88 -12.90
N THR A 253 -6.60 8.15 -11.79
CA THR A 253 -6.16 8.69 -10.51
C THR A 253 -4.82 8.09 -10.15
N LEU A 254 -3.84 8.94 -9.86
CA LEU A 254 -2.47 8.55 -9.53
C LEU A 254 -2.13 9.04 -8.12
N GLU A 255 -1.71 8.09 -7.28
CA GLU A 255 -1.05 8.36 -6.02
C GLU A 255 0.41 7.92 -6.16
N LEU A 256 1.33 8.86 -6.04
CA LEU A 256 2.73 8.66 -6.40
C LEU A 256 3.66 8.97 -5.22
N GLY A 257 4.96 8.90 -5.47
CA GLY A 257 5.98 9.18 -4.48
C GLY A 257 6.21 10.67 -4.23
N GLY A 258 7.06 10.94 -3.27
CA GLY A 258 7.44 12.28 -2.89
C GLY A 258 8.77 12.37 -2.16
N LYS A 259 9.15 13.59 -1.78
CA LYS A 259 10.33 13.89 -0.95
C LYS A 259 9.92 14.93 0.09
N SER A 260 9.01 14.53 0.97
CA SER A 260 8.34 15.42 1.92
C SER A 260 9.32 16.07 2.91
N PRO A 261 9.25 17.40 3.13
CA PRO A 261 10.03 18.07 4.16
C PRO A 261 9.34 17.98 5.52
N ASN A 262 10.14 17.82 6.58
CA ASN A 262 9.75 18.01 7.96
C ASN A 262 10.52 19.21 8.50
N ILE A 263 9.83 20.30 8.87
CA ILE A 263 10.44 21.61 9.12
C ILE A 263 10.31 21.97 10.59
N PHE A 264 11.46 22.28 11.24
CA PHE A 264 11.57 22.60 12.65
C PHE A 264 12.11 24.01 12.87
N PHE A 265 11.28 24.88 13.41
CA PHE A 265 11.61 26.27 13.75
C PHE A 265 12.20 26.38 15.17
N PRO A 266 12.89 27.51 15.52
CA PRO A 266 13.56 27.67 16.81
C PRO A 266 12.67 27.40 18.03
N SER A 267 11.42 27.84 17.99
CA SER A 267 10.47 27.70 19.10
C SER A 267 10.21 26.26 19.55
N VAL A 268 10.50 25.27 18.69
CA VAL A 268 10.40 23.85 19.07
C VAL A 268 11.34 23.49 20.22
N ALA A 269 12.46 24.19 20.36
CA ALA A 269 13.49 23.91 21.36
C ALA A 269 13.56 24.96 22.50
N ASP A 270 12.53 25.82 22.64
CA ASP A 270 12.46 26.84 23.72
C ASP A 270 12.41 26.20 25.12
N ALA A 271 11.79 25.02 25.25
CA ALA A 271 11.80 24.19 26.43
C ALA A 271 12.27 22.76 26.10
N ASP A 272 12.78 22.03 27.09
CA ASP A 272 13.08 20.58 26.98
C ASP A 272 11.91 19.82 27.63
N ASP A 273 10.75 19.86 26.96
CA ASP A 273 9.46 19.36 27.42
C ASP A 273 8.88 18.27 26.52
N ASP A 274 7.67 17.83 26.83
CA ASP A 274 6.95 16.80 26.04
C ASP A 274 6.73 17.22 24.57
N PHE A 275 6.61 18.52 24.29
CA PHE A 275 6.45 19.01 22.92
C PHE A 275 7.75 18.85 22.12
N PHE A 276 8.89 19.19 22.74
CA PHE A 276 10.20 18.98 22.15
C PHE A 276 10.46 17.49 21.90
N ASP A 277 10.11 16.61 22.87
CA ASP A 277 10.24 15.16 22.72
C ASP A 277 9.38 14.61 21.56
N LYS A 278 8.14 15.06 21.42
CA LYS A 278 7.26 14.73 20.29
C LYS A 278 7.80 15.23 18.95
N ALA A 279 8.45 16.39 18.93
CA ALA A 279 9.09 16.89 17.72
C ALA A 279 10.26 16.00 17.29
N ILE A 280 11.06 15.50 18.24
CA ILE A 280 12.12 14.51 17.99
C ILE A 280 11.51 13.20 17.47
N GLU A 281 10.43 12.71 18.10
CA GLU A 281 9.71 11.53 17.64
C GLU A 281 9.22 11.71 16.19
N GLY A 282 8.59 12.84 15.88
CA GLY A 282 8.15 13.20 14.54
C GLY A 282 9.29 13.24 13.50
N ALA A 283 10.50 13.65 13.92
CA ALA A 283 11.68 13.65 13.06
C ALA A 283 12.19 12.22 12.75
N VAL A 284 11.94 11.25 13.65
CA VAL A 284 12.39 9.86 13.50
C VAL A 284 11.36 8.98 12.76
N MET A 285 10.18 9.51 12.47
CA MET A 285 9.12 8.78 11.77
C MET A 285 9.49 8.31 10.35
N PHE A 286 10.60 8.77 9.79
CA PHE A 286 11.11 8.25 8.52
C PHE A 286 11.43 6.75 8.57
N ALA A 287 11.64 6.16 9.74
CA ALA A 287 11.91 4.74 9.93
C ALA A 287 10.66 3.87 10.09
N VAL A 288 9.46 4.47 10.24
CA VAL A 288 8.19 3.74 10.30
C VAL A 288 7.98 2.99 8.97
N ASN A 289 7.43 1.80 9.02
CA ASN A 289 7.28 0.91 7.87
C ASN A 289 8.58 0.74 7.07
N GLN A 290 9.73 0.62 7.72
CA GLN A 290 11.07 0.55 7.12
C GLN A 290 11.40 1.73 6.19
N GLY A 291 10.77 2.88 6.35
CA GLY A 291 10.90 4.02 5.44
C GLY A 291 10.16 3.87 4.10
N GLU A 292 9.38 2.81 3.94
CA GLU A 292 8.63 2.48 2.73
C GLU A 292 7.25 3.15 2.73
N VAL A 293 7.25 4.47 2.90
CA VAL A 293 6.04 5.31 3.05
C VAL A 293 6.06 6.46 2.06
N CYS A 294 5.02 6.60 1.25
CA CYS A 294 4.90 7.66 0.23
C CYS A 294 4.85 9.07 0.85
N THR A 295 4.33 9.20 2.07
CA THR A 295 4.27 10.44 2.85
C THR A 295 5.43 10.57 3.83
N CYS A 296 6.47 9.72 3.70
CA CYS A 296 7.64 9.73 4.59
C CYS A 296 8.26 11.13 4.68
N PRO A 297 8.52 11.65 5.90
CA PRO A 297 9.24 12.91 6.11
C PRO A 297 10.74 12.70 5.84
N SER A 298 11.10 12.44 4.60
CA SER A 298 12.43 12.02 4.15
C SER A 298 13.48 13.14 4.12
N ARG A 299 13.08 14.39 4.34
CA ARG A 299 13.98 15.53 4.54
C ARG A 299 13.68 16.21 5.85
N ILE A 300 14.68 16.36 6.71
CA ILE A 300 14.60 17.11 7.96
C ILE A 300 15.27 18.47 7.76
N LEU A 301 14.49 19.55 7.87
CA LEU A 301 14.93 20.94 7.74
C LEU A 301 14.88 21.59 9.12
N VAL A 302 16.05 21.83 9.71
CA VAL A 302 16.17 22.34 11.07
C VAL A 302 16.80 23.72 11.03
N HIS A 303 16.21 24.69 11.75
CA HIS A 303 16.80 26.03 11.86
C HIS A 303 18.18 25.94 12.54
N GLU A 304 19.14 26.71 12.05
CA GLU A 304 20.54 26.63 12.47
C GLU A 304 20.75 26.83 13.98
N SER A 305 19.95 27.70 14.60
CA SER A 305 20.07 28.00 16.02
C SER A 305 19.76 26.85 16.98
N ILE A 306 19.02 25.84 16.50
CA ILE A 306 18.65 24.65 17.29
C ILE A 306 19.26 23.37 16.74
N TYR A 307 20.02 23.45 15.64
CA TYR A 307 20.46 22.29 14.87
C TYR A 307 21.20 21.26 15.72
N ASP A 308 22.23 21.67 16.47
CA ASP A 308 23.07 20.73 17.21
C ASP A 308 22.28 20.05 18.35
N LYS A 309 21.47 20.81 19.12
CA LYS A 309 20.62 20.26 20.18
C LYS A 309 19.59 19.29 19.61
N PHE A 310 18.89 19.69 18.54
CA PHE A 310 17.83 18.91 17.92
C PHE A 310 18.37 17.64 17.26
N MET A 311 19.35 17.78 16.35
CA MET A 311 19.91 16.64 15.62
C MET A 311 20.68 15.67 16.51
N GLY A 312 21.31 16.14 17.60
CA GLY A 312 21.90 15.27 18.60
C GLY A 312 20.89 14.28 19.17
N LYS A 313 19.71 14.75 19.58
CA LYS A 313 18.62 13.90 20.10
C LYS A 313 17.98 13.02 19.00
N VAL A 314 17.82 13.53 17.78
CA VAL A 314 17.30 12.74 16.64
C VAL A 314 18.23 11.56 16.34
N VAL A 315 19.54 11.79 16.27
CA VAL A 315 20.54 10.74 16.04
C VAL A 315 20.55 9.70 17.16
N GLU A 316 20.50 10.14 18.42
CA GLU A 316 20.40 9.25 19.58
C GLU A 316 19.17 8.36 19.49
N ARG A 317 17.98 8.93 19.24
CA ARG A 317 16.72 8.19 19.11
C ARG A 317 16.73 7.25 17.92
N THR A 318 17.31 7.66 16.79
CA THR A 318 17.45 6.81 15.60
C THR A 318 18.31 5.58 15.88
N LYS A 319 19.43 5.75 16.62
CA LYS A 319 20.30 4.62 17.04
C LYS A 319 19.61 3.64 17.98
N ALA A 320 18.58 4.07 18.70
CA ALA A 320 17.81 3.24 19.61
C ALA A 320 16.71 2.41 18.91
N ILE A 321 16.47 2.60 17.60
CA ILE A 321 15.49 1.83 16.83
C ILE A 321 15.92 0.36 16.79
N LYS A 322 15.08 -0.51 17.35
CA LYS A 322 15.31 -1.94 17.39
C LYS A 322 14.90 -2.59 16.06
N MET A 323 15.88 -2.98 15.27
CA MET A 323 15.70 -3.84 14.09
C MET A 323 15.71 -5.32 14.52
N GLY A 324 14.89 -6.16 13.86
CA GLY A 324 14.88 -7.58 14.18
C GLY A 324 13.80 -8.35 13.44
N ASN A 325 13.45 -9.53 13.97
CA ASN A 325 12.37 -10.34 13.43
C ASN A 325 11.06 -9.55 13.47
N PRO A 326 10.41 -9.28 12.32
CA PRO A 326 9.17 -8.51 12.27
C PRO A 326 8.01 -9.12 13.06
N LEU A 327 8.03 -10.44 13.28
CA LEU A 327 7.01 -11.15 14.08
C LEU A 327 7.20 -10.97 15.60
N ASP A 328 8.33 -10.41 16.04
CA ASP A 328 8.54 -10.04 17.45
C ASP A 328 7.88 -8.67 17.70
N SER A 329 6.95 -8.60 18.65
CA SER A 329 6.23 -7.36 19.00
C SER A 329 7.13 -6.24 19.51
N SER A 330 8.34 -6.55 19.96
CA SER A 330 9.34 -5.55 20.39
C SER A 330 10.17 -4.99 19.23
N THR A 331 10.08 -5.56 18.02
CA THR A 331 10.74 -5.06 16.83
C THR A 331 10.09 -3.75 16.39
N MET A 332 10.90 -2.73 16.18
CA MET A 332 10.46 -1.39 15.74
C MET A 332 10.58 -1.20 14.24
N MET A 333 11.51 -1.91 13.58
CA MET A 333 11.74 -1.84 12.16
C MET A 333 12.07 -3.23 11.60
N GLY A 334 11.38 -3.62 10.53
CA GLY A 334 11.49 -4.91 9.88
C GLY A 334 12.43 -4.92 8.66
N ALA A 335 12.16 -5.86 7.72
CA ALA A 335 12.89 -6.02 6.48
C ALA A 335 12.29 -5.17 5.35
N GLN A 336 13.09 -4.77 4.36
CA GLN A 336 12.61 -4.14 3.13
C GLN A 336 11.77 -5.14 2.33
N ALA A 337 10.71 -4.68 1.68
CA ALA A 337 9.70 -5.57 1.08
C ALA A 337 10.23 -6.49 -0.04
N SER A 338 11.37 -6.20 -0.65
CA SER A 338 11.95 -7.03 -1.72
C SER A 338 13.46 -6.84 -1.86
N ASN A 339 14.10 -7.79 -2.54
CA ASN A 339 15.51 -7.66 -2.90
C ASN A 339 15.77 -6.45 -3.82
N ASP A 340 14.87 -6.15 -4.74
CA ASP A 340 15.03 -5.03 -5.66
C ASP A 340 15.03 -3.70 -4.91
N GLN A 341 14.13 -3.55 -3.94
CA GLN A 341 14.08 -2.37 -3.07
C GLN A 341 15.32 -2.30 -2.17
N TYR A 342 15.75 -3.42 -1.61
CA TYR A 342 16.98 -3.51 -0.82
C TYR A 342 18.21 -3.06 -1.63
N GLU A 343 18.39 -3.53 -2.86
CA GLU A 343 19.51 -3.14 -3.74
C GLU A 343 19.38 -1.66 -4.16
N LYS A 344 18.18 -1.17 -4.43
CA LYS A 344 17.94 0.26 -4.70
C LYS A 344 18.44 1.12 -3.54
N ILE A 345 18.04 0.82 -2.31
CA ILE A 345 18.46 1.61 -1.13
C ILE A 345 19.98 1.55 -0.96
N LYS A 346 20.61 0.38 -1.14
CA LYS A 346 22.07 0.25 -1.11
C LYS A 346 22.76 1.18 -2.12
N SER A 347 22.20 1.28 -3.32
CA SER A 347 22.74 2.19 -4.35
C SER A 347 22.71 3.65 -3.92
N TYR A 348 21.63 4.07 -3.20
CA TYR A 348 21.52 5.42 -2.68
C TYR A 348 22.42 5.68 -1.45
N LEU A 349 22.65 4.68 -0.59
CA LEU A 349 23.65 4.78 0.47
C LEU A 349 25.07 5.02 -0.09
N LYS A 350 25.39 4.35 -1.19
CA LYS A 350 26.65 4.57 -1.91
C LYS A 350 26.68 5.96 -2.55
N LEU A 351 25.60 6.33 -3.28
CA LEU A 351 25.49 7.62 -3.94
C LEU A 351 25.64 8.79 -2.96
N GLY A 352 25.00 8.73 -1.78
CA GLY A 352 25.12 9.78 -0.77
C GLY A 352 26.56 10.05 -0.33
N LYS A 353 27.33 8.97 -0.14
CA LYS A 353 28.76 9.08 0.19
C LYS A 353 29.57 9.63 -0.99
N GLU A 354 29.29 9.21 -2.21
CA GLU A 354 29.94 9.70 -3.44
C GLU A 354 29.64 11.19 -3.71
N GLU A 355 28.44 11.67 -3.36
CA GLU A 355 28.08 13.07 -3.45
C GLU A 355 28.69 13.93 -2.31
N GLY A 356 29.38 13.31 -1.36
CA GLY A 356 30.02 14.00 -0.22
C GLY A 356 29.08 14.32 0.93
N ALA A 357 27.94 13.66 1.06
CA ALA A 357 27.07 13.80 2.21
C ALA A 357 27.73 13.20 3.47
N GLU A 358 27.63 13.91 4.60
CA GLU A 358 28.08 13.44 5.89
C GLU A 358 27.08 12.43 6.46
N VAL A 359 27.55 11.27 6.92
CA VAL A 359 26.72 10.25 7.57
C VAL A 359 26.67 10.53 9.07
N LEU A 360 25.49 10.91 9.59
CA LEU A 360 25.31 11.18 11.02
C LEU A 360 25.00 9.90 11.81
N CYS A 361 24.27 8.94 11.19
CA CYS A 361 24.14 7.58 11.71
C CYS A 361 23.75 6.61 10.59
N GLY A 362 23.93 5.30 10.81
CA GLY A 362 23.68 4.29 9.80
C GLY A 362 24.70 4.31 8.66
N GLY A 363 24.22 4.26 7.42
CA GLY A 363 25.06 4.34 6.22
C GLY A 363 25.80 3.06 5.86
N GLU A 364 25.55 1.97 6.58
CA GLU A 364 26.18 0.66 6.35
C GLU A 364 25.14 -0.45 6.26
N ILE A 365 25.49 -1.50 5.53
CA ILE A 365 24.69 -2.72 5.47
C ILE A 365 25.23 -3.70 6.51
N LYS A 366 24.45 -3.92 7.54
CA LYS A 366 24.74 -4.96 8.52
C LYS A 366 23.97 -6.22 8.16
N LYS A 367 24.70 -7.30 7.84
CA LYS A 367 24.06 -8.59 7.60
C LYS A 367 23.39 -9.09 8.89
N SER A 368 22.17 -9.57 8.74
CA SER A 368 21.49 -10.28 9.82
C SER A 368 22.06 -11.71 9.94
N ASP A 369 22.00 -12.26 11.14
CA ASP A 369 22.50 -13.60 11.44
C ASP A 369 21.35 -14.57 11.75
N GLY A 370 21.66 -15.86 11.82
CA GLY A 370 20.70 -16.91 12.19
C GLY A 370 19.54 -17.00 11.22
N ASP A 371 18.32 -17.06 11.73
CA ASP A 371 17.08 -17.22 10.94
C ASP A 371 16.77 -16.02 10.04
N LEU A 372 17.42 -14.90 10.25
CA LEU A 372 17.25 -13.67 9.47
C LEU A 372 18.33 -13.45 8.42
N ALA A 373 19.29 -14.36 8.27
CA ALA A 373 20.51 -14.18 7.47
C ALA A 373 20.27 -13.91 5.98
N GLY A 374 19.15 -14.38 5.42
CA GLY A 374 18.76 -14.15 4.02
C GLY A 374 17.83 -12.95 3.84
N GLY A 375 17.43 -12.27 4.91
CA GLY A 375 16.45 -11.19 4.87
C GLY A 375 17.03 -9.85 4.43
N PHE A 376 16.14 -8.93 4.07
CA PHE A 376 16.48 -7.66 3.42
C PHE A 376 16.51 -6.50 4.42
N TYR A 377 17.46 -6.50 5.36
CA TYR A 377 17.54 -5.53 6.46
C TYR A 377 18.52 -4.40 6.15
N ILE A 378 18.06 -3.15 6.35
CA ILE A 378 18.85 -1.92 6.22
C ILE A 378 18.70 -1.09 7.48
N GLN A 379 19.81 -0.57 8.01
CA GLN A 379 19.80 0.30 9.18
C GLN A 379 19.24 1.68 8.84
N PRO A 380 18.48 2.31 9.77
CA PRO A 380 18.06 3.70 9.60
C PRO A 380 19.26 4.59 9.42
N THR A 381 19.22 5.45 8.40
CA THR A 381 20.36 6.27 8.00
C THR A 381 19.99 7.74 7.93
N ILE A 382 20.83 8.58 8.52
CA ILE A 382 20.71 10.04 8.41
C ILE A 382 21.94 10.59 7.72
N PHE A 383 21.70 11.27 6.59
CA PHE A 383 22.70 12.05 5.88
C PHE A 383 22.53 13.54 6.17
N LYS A 384 23.65 14.26 6.31
CA LYS A 384 23.69 15.73 6.28
C LYS A 384 24.33 16.19 4.99
N GLY A 385 23.68 17.14 4.32
CA GLY A 385 24.13 17.64 3.03
C GLY A 385 23.34 18.85 2.59
N HIS A 386 23.27 19.07 1.28
CA HIS A 386 22.53 20.19 0.73
C HIS A 386 21.55 19.76 -0.35
N ASN A 387 20.52 20.56 -0.57
CA ASN A 387 19.36 20.23 -1.42
C ASN A 387 19.68 19.91 -2.89
N LYS A 388 20.89 20.21 -3.40
CA LYS A 388 21.29 19.91 -4.79
C LYS A 388 21.81 18.46 -4.96
N MET A 389 22.09 17.75 -3.87
CA MET A 389 22.46 16.34 -3.94
C MET A 389 21.25 15.49 -4.35
N ARG A 390 21.45 14.46 -5.16
CA ARG A 390 20.39 13.58 -5.64
C ARG A 390 19.66 12.87 -4.49
N ILE A 391 20.39 12.48 -3.45
CA ILE A 391 19.79 11.84 -2.26
C ILE A 391 18.75 12.75 -1.55
N PHE A 392 18.79 14.08 -1.73
CA PHE A 392 17.82 15.03 -1.21
C PHE A 392 16.73 15.40 -2.21
N GLN A 393 16.86 15.01 -3.49
CA GLN A 393 15.92 15.29 -4.56
C GLN A 393 15.08 14.07 -4.95
N GLU A 394 15.67 12.88 -4.89
CA GLU A 394 15.06 11.65 -5.38
C GLU A 394 14.48 10.84 -4.23
N GLU A 395 13.38 10.14 -4.50
CA GLU A 395 12.75 9.25 -3.54
C GLU A 395 13.54 7.94 -3.40
N ILE A 396 14.10 7.72 -2.21
CA ILE A 396 14.85 6.50 -1.90
C ILE A 396 13.88 5.36 -1.53
N PHE A 397 12.85 5.70 -0.74
CA PHE A 397 11.82 4.78 -0.26
C PHE A 397 12.40 3.68 0.63
N GLY A 398 13.15 4.10 1.66
CA GLY A 398 13.82 3.23 2.63
C GLY A 398 14.20 4.01 3.90
N PRO A 399 14.70 3.31 4.92
CA PRO A 399 14.93 3.89 6.23
C PRO A 399 16.12 4.83 6.30
#